data_edc0d641cecacc3ce555d05ad3305533
#
_entry.id   edc0d641cecacc3ce555d05ad3305533
#
_cell.length_a   1.000
_cell.length_b   1.000
_cell.length_c   1.000
_cell.angle_alpha   90.00
_cell.angle_beta   90.00
_cell.angle_gamma   90.00
#
_symmetry.space_group_name_H-M   'P 1'
#
loop_
_entity.id
_entity.type
_entity.pdbx_description
1 polymer ?
#
loop_
_entity_poly.entity_id
_entity_poly.type
_entity_poly.pdbx_seq_one_letter_code
_entity_poly.pdbx_strand_id
1 'polypeptide(L)'
;MTEEKNKLYVIGAGPGDPSQLTAAASETIARCRCAVAAPRHLPLAEKCGNVVPLRGFDETFAAIERELALGDVAVIVSGDPGIYSLMPLLKKRFPSAALEVLPGVSSLQSLCAEAAETWESVRILSGHGRGISEAKVLTTVDRSRTTAFFCGTDKNPRWFCSLLASHGLDHVDVTVGERLSYADKKITRGRPSELAGMDFDGLSIVLAVNPNPSPEPKLLPRDEDFIRTKVPMTREEVRAAVLAKLGLAEDSVLWDIGAGTGSISVAAAMICREGEVHAVEINDEAHALEAENVKKFRLFNVTLHKGGALETIGKLPRPTHIFVGGSGSELPELLARAAEFEGVRVVVSAVTLKTFRIASVILGGETFRDFDAVQINVSKMKKLGESEVMTAQNPVAIFSATARGALREG
;
A
#
# COMPACT_ATOMS: atom_id res chain seq x y z
N MET A 1 -50.43 4.39 0.90
CA MET A 1 -49.69 3.87 -0.29
C MET A 1 -48.30 4.51 -0.23
N THR A 2 -47.28 3.74 0.10
CA THR A 2 -45.90 4.18 0.00
C THR A 2 -45.61 4.37 -1.49
N GLU A 3 -45.33 5.61 -1.95
CA GLU A 3 -44.83 5.83 -3.31
C GLU A 3 -43.60 4.93 -3.50
N GLU A 4 -43.68 3.97 -4.40
CA GLU A 4 -42.50 3.18 -4.81
C GLU A 4 -41.48 4.15 -5.42
N LYS A 5 -40.36 4.35 -4.74
CA LYS A 5 -39.27 5.17 -5.26
C LYS A 5 -38.67 4.51 -6.49
N ASN A 6 -38.44 5.28 -7.53
CA ASN A 6 -37.71 4.82 -8.71
C ASN A 6 -36.33 4.25 -8.32
N LYS A 7 -35.93 3.19 -8.98
CA LYS A 7 -34.74 2.42 -8.66
C LYS A 7 -33.54 2.83 -9.51
N LEU A 8 -32.37 2.88 -8.89
CA LEU A 8 -31.09 3.02 -9.54
C LEU A 8 -30.41 1.65 -9.61
N TYR A 9 -30.39 1.05 -10.80
CA TYR A 9 -29.72 -0.21 -11.02
C TYR A 9 -28.26 0.01 -11.40
N VAL A 10 -27.32 -0.68 -10.72
CA VAL A 10 -25.91 -0.75 -11.12
C VAL A 10 -25.65 -2.13 -11.69
N ILE A 11 -25.42 -2.20 -12.98
CA ILE A 11 -25.41 -3.45 -13.74
C ILE A 11 -24.03 -3.75 -14.27
N GLY A 12 -23.50 -4.93 -13.91
CA GLY A 12 -22.26 -5.45 -14.45
C GLY A 12 -22.43 -5.89 -15.91
N ALA A 13 -21.68 -5.24 -16.81
CA ALA A 13 -21.66 -5.55 -18.24
C ALA A 13 -20.90 -6.83 -18.59
N GLY A 14 -20.25 -7.45 -17.60
CA GLY A 14 -19.20 -8.43 -17.95
C GLY A 14 -17.98 -7.74 -18.60
N PRO A 15 -17.07 -8.50 -19.20
CA PRO A 15 -15.89 -7.94 -19.84
C PRO A 15 -16.19 -7.24 -21.19
N GLY A 16 -17.44 -7.30 -21.68
CA GLY A 16 -17.89 -6.50 -22.82
C GLY A 16 -18.66 -7.26 -23.91
N ASP A 17 -18.61 -8.60 -23.94
CA ASP A 17 -19.39 -9.42 -24.85
C ASP A 17 -20.85 -9.51 -24.39
N PRO A 18 -21.85 -9.19 -25.25
CA PRO A 18 -23.27 -9.33 -24.92
C PRO A 18 -23.69 -10.72 -24.45
N SER A 19 -23.02 -11.78 -24.88
CA SER A 19 -23.30 -13.16 -24.47
C SER A 19 -22.92 -13.43 -23.00
N GLN A 20 -22.10 -12.57 -22.40
CA GLN A 20 -21.72 -12.65 -20.99
C GLN A 20 -22.56 -11.75 -20.06
N LEU A 21 -23.51 -10.99 -20.64
CA LEU A 21 -24.51 -10.28 -19.87
C LEU A 21 -25.51 -11.29 -19.30
N THR A 22 -25.77 -11.20 -17.99
CA THR A 22 -26.76 -12.10 -17.38
C THR A 22 -28.16 -11.81 -17.92
N ALA A 23 -29.03 -12.83 -17.99
CA ALA A 23 -30.42 -12.66 -18.42
C ALA A 23 -31.14 -11.58 -17.60
N ALA A 24 -30.98 -11.61 -16.28
CA ALA A 24 -31.55 -10.60 -15.38
C ALA A 24 -31.07 -9.19 -15.67
N ALA A 25 -29.78 -9.00 -15.99
CA ALA A 25 -29.22 -7.70 -16.40
C ALA A 25 -29.85 -7.21 -17.70
N SER A 26 -29.93 -8.08 -18.72
CA SER A 26 -30.52 -7.75 -20.03
C SER A 26 -32.02 -7.35 -19.92
N GLU A 27 -32.79 -8.10 -19.14
CA GLU A 27 -34.21 -7.80 -18.87
C GLU A 27 -34.37 -6.47 -18.09
N THR A 28 -33.50 -6.24 -17.09
CA THR A 28 -33.55 -4.99 -16.31
C THR A 28 -33.22 -3.78 -17.15
N ILE A 29 -32.18 -3.86 -18.00
CA ILE A 29 -31.83 -2.78 -18.93
C ILE A 29 -33.02 -2.46 -19.85
N ALA A 30 -33.68 -3.47 -20.40
CA ALA A 30 -34.77 -3.30 -21.33
C ALA A 30 -36.03 -2.65 -20.69
N ARG A 31 -36.27 -2.85 -19.39
CA ARG A 31 -37.45 -2.27 -18.68
C ARG A 31 -37.15 -0.89 -18.08
N CYS A 32 -35.87 -0.50 -17.90
CA CYS A 32 -35.53 0.81 -17.37
C CYS A 32 -35.93 1.92 -18.31
N ARG A 33 -36.29 3.08 -17.76
CA ARG A 33 -36.57 4.30 -18.50
C ARG A 33 -35.32 4.81 -19.23
N CYS A 34 -34.19 4.70 -18.60
CA CYS A 34 -32.92 5.20 -19.13
C CYS A 34 -31.76 4.23 -18.78
N ALA A 35 -30.86 4.06 -19.72
CA ALA A 35 -29.59 3.36 -19.51
C ALA A 35 -28.42 4.33 -19.68
N VAL A 36 -27.50 4.35 -18.71
CA VAL A 36 -26.26 5.13 -18.74
C VAL A 36 -25.10 4.17 -18.89
N ALA A 37 -24.30 4.34 -19.93
CA ALA A 37 -23.21 3.42 -20.24
C ALA A 37 -21.98 4.13 -20.84
N ALA A 38 -20.78 3.58 -20.58
CA ALA A 38 -19.58 4.00 -21.31
C ALA A 38 -19.74 3.72 -22.82
N PRO A 39 -19.07 4.49 -23.71
CA PRO A 39 -19.23 4.35 -25.17
C PRO A 39 -19.11 2.89 -25.66
N ARG A 40 -18.19 2.12 -25.10
CA ARG A 40 -17.96 0.70 -25.45
C ARG A 40 -19.10 -0.25 -25.04
N HIS A 41 -19.96 0.18 -24.11
CA HIS A 41 -21.10 -0.62 -23.59
C HIS A 41 -22.46 -0.12 -24.12
N LEU A 42 -22.48 0.92 -24.96
CA LEU A 42 -23.74 1.40 -25.56
C LEU A 42 -24.51 0.31 -26.32
N PRO A 43 -23.87 -0.64 -27.05
CA PRO A 43 -24.59 -1.73 -27.69
C PRO A 43 -25.37 -2.61 -26.70
N LEU A 44 -24.92 -2.74 -25.44
CA LEU A 44 -25.65 -3.49 -24.41
C LEU A 44 -26.93 -2.77 -23.95
N ALA A 45 -26.99 -1.47 -24.16
CA ALA A 45 -28.12 -0.62 -23.78
C ALA A 45 -29.17 -0.45 -24.90
N GLU A 46 -28.97 -1.00 -26.11
CA GLU A 46 -29.85 -0.77 -27.28
C GLU A 46 -31.32 -1.14 -27.06
N LYS A 47 -31.59 -2.08 -26.13
CA LYS A 47 -32.96 -2.47 -25.74
C LYS A 47 -33.65 -1.44 -24.86
N CYS A 48 -32.93 -0.49 -24.28
CA CYS A 48 -33.48 0.60 -23.50
C CYS A 48 -33.88 1.76 -24.45
N GLY A 49 -35.09 2.29 -24.29
CA GLY A 49 -35.61 3.35 -25.18
C GLY A 49 -34.88 4.70 -25.08
N ASN A 50 -34.11 4.92 -24.01
CA ASN A 50 -33.33 6.15 -23.79
C ASN A 50 -31.92 5.76 -23.27
N VAL A 51 -30.89 6.15 -24.03
CA VAL A 51 -29.49 5.81 -23.70
C VAL A 51 -28.65 7.08 -23.58
N VAL A 52 -27.99 7.22 -22.44
CA VAL A 52 -27.10 8.35 -22.13
C VAL A 52 -25.65 7.85 -22.09
N PRO A 53 -24.76 8.36 -22.94
CA PRO A 53 -23.34 8.01 -22.85
C PRO A 53 -22.73 8.54 -21.56
N LEU A 54 -21.96 7.71 -20.86
CA LEU A 54 -21.14 8.13 -19.74
C LEU A 54 -20.00 9.02 -20.23
N ARG A 55 -19.96 10.25 -19.71
CA ARG A 55 -18.94 11.27 -20.01
C ARG A 55 -18.22 11.64 -18.70
N GLY A 56 -18.00 12.94 -18.43
CA GLY A 56 -17.50 13.39 -17.13
C GLY A 56 -18.48 13.04 -15.98
N PHE A 57 -17.96 12.87 -14.75
CA PHE A 57 -18.78 12.44 -13.60
C PHE A 57 -19.94 13.38 -13.30
N ASP A 58 -19.70 14.70 -13.31
CA ASP A 58 -20.73 15.69 -12.99
C ASP A 58 -21.89 15.66 -14.01
N GLU A 59 -21.57 15.57 -15.29
CA GLU A 59 -22.56 15.49 -16.37
C GLU A 59 -23.38 14.18 -16.27
N THR A 60 -22.69 13.09 -15.98
CA THR A 60 -23.30 11.78 -15.80
C THR A 60 -24.23 11.75 -14.58
N PHE A 61 -23.80 12.28 -13.44
CA PHE A 61 -24.63 12.33 -12.25
C PHE A 61 -25.86 13.22 -12.41
N ALA A 62 -25.73 14.37 -13.07
CA ALA A 62 -26.86 15.24 -13.41
C ALA A 62 -27.87 14.53 -14.34
N ALA A 63 -27.38 13.77 -15.32
CA ALA A 63 -28.26 12.99 -16.18
C ALA A 63 -28.99 11.88 -15.43
N ILE A 64 -28.30 11.14 -14.57
CA ILE A 64 -28.90 10.11 -13.71
C ILE A 64 -29.98 10.73 -12.82
N GLU A 65 -29.72 11.86 -12.17
CA GLU A 65 -30.65 12.54 -11.26
C GLU A 65 -31.93 12.95 -11.99
N ARG A 66 -31.79 13.55 -13.18
CA ARG A 66 -32.92 13.94 -14.01
C ARG A 66 -33.78 12.76 -14.44
N GLU A 67 -33.17 11.68 -14.94
CA GLU A 67 -33.89 10.51 -15.43
C GLU A 67 -34.53 9.69 -14.28
N LEU A 68 -33.84 9.61 -13.13
CA LEU A 68 -34.33 8.92 -11.95
C LEU A 68 -35.57 9.57 -11.33
N ALA A 69 -35.75 10.88 -11.52
CA ALA A 69 -37.00 11.56 -11.15
C ALA A 69 -38.22 11.10 -11.98
N LEU A 70 -37.98 10.54 -13.17
CA LEU A 70 -39.00 10.17 -14.14
C LEU A 70 -39.23 8.65 -14.23
N GLY A 71 -38.31 7.81 -13.71
CA GLY A 71 -38.42 6.36 -13.76
C GLY A 71 -37.09 5.67 -13.39
N ASP A 72 -37.11 4.35 -13.48
CA ASP A 72 -35.92 3.53 -13.18
C ASP A 72 -34.75 3.81 -14.14
N VAL A 73 -33.54 3.84 -13.58
CA VAL A 73 -32.31 4.08 -14.34
C VAL A 73 -31.32 2.92 -14.17
N ALA A 74 -30.78 2.43 -15.30
CA ALA A 74 -29.71 1.43 -15.32
C ALA A 74 -28.36 2.12 -15.59
N VAL A 75 -27.39 1.94 -14.71
CA VAL A 75 -25.98 2.35 -14.93
C VAL A 75 -25.17 1.11 -15.21
N ILE A 76 -24.70 0.99 -16.47
CA ILE A 76 -23.96 -0.17 -16.96
C ILE A 76 -22.46 0.09 -16.73
N VAL A 77 -21.83 -0.76 -15.90
CA VAL A 77 -20.42 -0.69 -15.56
C VAL A 77 -19.66 -1.91 -16.10
N SER A 78 -18.38 -1.76 -16.40
CA SER A 78 -17.54 -2.86 -16.88
C SER A 78 -17.34 -3.93 -15.82
N GLY A 79 -17.28 -5.18 -16.22
CA GLY A 79 -17.02 -6.30 -15.34
C GLY A 79 -18.12 -6.51 -14.31
N ASP A 80 -17.73 -6.65 -13.06
CA ASP A 80 -18.61 -6.76 -11.89
C ASP A 80 -18.65 -5.44 -11.11
N PRO A 81 -19.84 -4.96 -10.68
CA PRO A 81 -19.96 -3.72 -9.90
C PRO A 81 -19.21 -3.71 -8.59
N GLY A 82 -18.90 -4.86 -8.01
CA GLY A 82 -18.18 -5.01 -6.75
C GLY A 82 -16.67 -4.84 -6.86
N ILE A 83 -16.11 -4.77 -8.09
CA ILE A 83 -14.65 -4.70 -8.28
C ILE A 83 -14.28 -3.41 -9.03
N TYR A 84 -13.66 -2.46 -8.34
CA TYR A 84 -13.14 -1.19 -8.90
C TYR A 84 -14.09 -0.48 -9.89
N SER A 85 -15.35 -0.40 -9.55
CA SER A 85 -16.40 0.17 -10.39
C SER A 85 -16.86 1.57 -9.93
N LEU A 86 -17.82 2.12 -10.67
CA LEU A 86 -18.49 3.39 -10.33
C LEU A 86 -19.46 3.25 -9.13
N MET A 87 -19.80 2.03 -8.70
CA MET A 87 -20.80 1.76 -7.66
C MET A 87 -20.58 2.56 -6.34
N PRO A 88 -19.38 2.64 -5.76
CA PRO A 88 -19.17 3.40 -4.52
C PRO A 88 -19.49 4.89 -4.67
N LEU A 89 -19.18 5.47 -5.83
CA LEU A 89 -19.48 6.88 -6.12
C LEU A 89 -20.99 7.10 -6.29
N LEU A 90 -21.69 6.19 -6.96
CA LEU A 90 -23.14 6.23 -7.09
C LEU A 90 -23.82 6.12 -5.73
N LYS A 91 -23.39 5.17 -4.88
CA LYS A 91 -23.91 5.02 -3.52
C LYS A 91 -23.73 6.28 -2.68
N LYS A 92 -22.57 6.94 -2.81
CA LYS A 92 -22.27 8.20 -2.11
C LYS A 92 -23.12 9.37 -2.65
N ARG A 93 -23.29 9.46 -3.98
CA ARG A 93 -24.02 10.59 -4.63
C ARG A 93 -25.53 10.48 -4.50
N PHE A 94 -26.06 9.27 -4.47
CA PHE A 94 -27.51 8.98 -4.41
C PHE A 94 -27.89 8.18 -3.17
N PRO A 95 -27.67 8.68 -1.94
CA PRO A 95 -27.86 7.91 -0.70
C PRO A 95 -29.34 7.59 -0.43
N SER A 96 -30.28 8.35 -1.01
CA SER A 96 -31.73 8.15 -0.86
C SER A 96 -32.35 7.32 -1.99
N ALA A 97 -31.60 6.98 -3.04
CA ALA A 97 -32.11 6.14 -4.11
C ALA A 97 -32.26 4.69 -3.65
N ALA A 98 -33.29 4.00 -4.18
CA ALA A 98 -33.41 2.55 -4.06
C ALA A 98 -32.39 1.89 -5.00
N LEU A 99 -31.17 1.65 -4.49
CA LEU A 99 -30.06 1.13 -5.29
C LEU A 99 -30.11 -0.40 -5.31
N GLU A 100 -30.21 -0.97 -6.51
CA GLU A 100 -30.08 -2.41 -6.76
C GLU A 100 -28.84 -2.71 -7.60
N VAL A 101 -28.13 -3.78 -7.26
CA VAL A 101 -26.89 -4.19 -7.94
C VAL A 101 -27.09 -5.53 -8.61
N LEU A 102 -26.83 -5.60 -9.90
CA LEU A 102 -26.83 -6.84 -10.67
C LEU A 102 -25.38 -7.22 -11.02
N PRO A 103 -24.91 -8.39 -10.59
CA PRO A 103 -23.54 -8.81 -10.81
C PRO A 103 -23.25 -9.07 -12.30
N GLY A 104 -21.97 -8.99 -12.66
CA GLY A 104 -21.46 -9.35 -13.97
C GLY A 104 -20.19 -10.19 -13.87
N VAL A 105 -19.80 -10.82 -14.96
CA VAL A 105 -18.52 -11.55 -15.03
C VAL A 105 -17.37 -10.55 -15.01
N SER A 106 -16.49 -10.63 -14.01
CA SER A 106 -15.30 -9.78 -13.96
C SER A 106 -14.25 -10.23 -14.98
N SER A 107 -13.45 -9.30 -15.50
CA SER A 107 -12.25 -9.63 -16.28
C SER A 107 -11.25 -10.49 -15.49
N LEU A 108 -11.26 -10.39 -14.17
CA LEU A 108 -10.50 -11.31 -13.29
C LEU A 108 -10.96 -12.75 -13.46
N GLN A 109 -12.27 -13.02 -13.37
CA GLN A 109 -12.84 -14.36 -13.54
C GLN A 109 -12.55 -14.90 -14.93
N SER A 110 -12.69 -14.04 -15.95
CA SER A 110 -12.39 -14.42 -17.33
C SER A 110 -10.90 -14.79 -17.50
N LEU A 111 -9.97 -14.01 -16.93
CA LEU A 111 -8.54 -14.31 -17.05
C LEU A 111 -8.15 -15.55 -16.24
N CYS A 112 -8.72 -15.75 -15.04
CA CYS A 112 -8.49 -16.97 -14.27
C CYS A 112 -8.97 -18.22 -15.00
N ALA A 113 -10.12 -18.14 -15.68
CA ALA A 113 -10.60 -19.24 -16.53
C ALA A 113 -9.64 -19.55 -17.70
N GLU A 114 -9.11 -18.53 -18.38
CA GLU A 114 -8.11 -18.69 -19.44
C GLU A 114 -6.78 -19.27 -18.91
N ALA A 115 -6.44 -18.98 -17.68
CA ALA A 115 -5.23 -19.47 -17.02
C ALA A 115 -5.42 -20.85 -16.34
N ALA A 116 -6.65 -21.35 -16.26
CA ALA A 116 -7.04 -22.52 -15.45
C ALA A 116 -6.66 -22.39 -13.97
N GLU A 117 -6.74 -21.16 -13.42
CA GLU A 117 -6.49 -20.85 -12.01
C GLU A 117 -7.79 -20.51 -11.27
N THR A 118 -7.85 -20.85 -9.99
CA THR A 118 -8.94 -20.43 -9.12
C THR A 118 -8.76 -18.99 -8.70
N TRP A 119 -9.85 -18.22 -8.54
CA TRP A 119 -9.79 -16.83 -8.09
C TRP A 119 -10.12 -16.63 -6.59
N GLU A 120 -10.41 -17.71 -5.89
CA GLU A 120 -10.79 -17.74 -4.48
C GLU A 120 -9.77 -17.06 -3.55
N SER A 121 -8.48 -17.28 -3.79
CA SER A 121 -7.39 -16.75 -2.97
C SER A 121 -6.57 -15.65 -3.67
N VAL A 122 -7.04 -15.15 -4.81
CA VAL A 122 -6.34 -14.13 -5.59
C VAL A 122 -6.29 -12.80 -4.81
N ARG A 123 -5.11 -12.26 -4.66
CA ARG A 123 -4.93 -10.87 -4.19
C ARG A 123 -5.16 -9.92 -5.35
N ILE A 124 -6.01 -8.94 -5.14
CA ILE A 124 -6.43 -8.02 -6.21
C ILE A 124 -5.81 -6.66 -5.99
N LEU A 125 -5.10 -6.17 -6.99
CA LEU A 125 -4.50 -4.84 -7.02
C LEU A 125 -5.03 -4.06 -8.23
N SER A 126 -5.00 -2.72 -8.13
CA SER A 126 -5.43 -1.86 -9.23
C SER A 126 -4.45 -0.70 -9.44
N GLY A 127 -4.05 -0.52 -10.69
CA GLY A 127 -3.34 0.65 -11.19
C GLY A 127 -4.26 1.80 -11.60
N HIS A 128 -5.58 1.64 -11.49
CA HIS A 128 -6.55 2.69 -11.80
C HIS A 128 -6.72 3.67 -10.63
N GLY A 129 -6.76 4.97 -10.90
CA GLY A 129 -7.20 6.03 -10.00
C GLY A 129 -6.19 6.39 -8.92
N ARG A 130 -6.28 5.86 -7.72
CA ARG A 130 -5.35 6.17 -6.63
C ARG A 130 -4.00 5.51 -6.87
N GLY A 131 -2.92 6.27 -6.64
CA GLY A 131 -1.57 5.76 -6.83
C GLY A 131 -1.28 4.55 -5.93
N ILE A 132 -1.19 3.36 -6.49
CA ILE A 132 -0.63 2.21 -5.79
C ILE A 132 0.90 2.34 -5.75
N SER A 133 1.54 2.08 -4.60
CA SER A 133 2.99 2.11 -4.49
C SER A 133 3.61 0.87 -5.14
N GLU A 134 4.83 1.01 -5.68
CA GLU A 134 5.60 -0.11 -6.21
C GLU A 134 5.87 -1.17 -5.14
N ALA A 135 6.19 -0.71 -3.93
CA ALA A 135 6.40 -1.58 -2.79
C ALA A 135 5.19 -2.47 -2.48
N LYS A 136 3.97 -1.92 -2.56
CA LYS A 136 2.74 -2.70 -2.36
C LYS A 136 2.57 -3.78 -3.43
N VAL A 137 2.84 -3.44 -4.68
CA VAL A 137 2.76 -4.43 -5.79
C VAL A 137 3.79 -5.53 -5.56
N LEU A 138 5.05 -5.18 -5.34
CA LEU A 138 6.14 -6.13 -5.12
C LEU A 138 5.88 -7.03 -3.91
N THR A 139 5.51 -6.46 -2.77
CA THR A 139 5.21 -7.21 -1.54
C THR A 139 4.03 -8.16 -1.76
N THR A 140 2.98 -7.72 -2.45
CA THR A 140 1.81 -8.56 -2.70
C THR A 140 2.16 -9.73 -3.60
N VAL A 141 2.88 -9.50 -4.71
CA VAL A 141 3.30 -10.57 -5.63
C VAL A 141 4.30 -11.52 -4.98
N ASP A 142 5.23 -10.99 -4.20
CA ASP A 142 6.23 -11.81 -3.49
C ASP A 142 5.60 -12.78 -2.48
N ARG A 143 4.56 -12.34 -1.78
CA ARG A 143 3.96 -13.10 -0.66
C ARG A 143 2.70 -13.86 -1.00
N SER A 144 2.14 -13.64 -2.17
CA SER A 144 0.89 -14.29 -2.59
C SER A 144 1.16 -15.31 -3.70
N ARG A 145 0.49 -16.46 -3.61
CA ARG A 145 0.54 -17.42 -4.72
C ARG A 145 0.00 -16.81 -6.00
N THR A 146 -1.11 -16.08 -5.92
CA THR A 146 -1.77 -15.52 -7.10
C THR A 146 -2.17 -14.08 -6.85
N THR A 147 -1.77 -13.19 -7.76
CA THR A 147 -2.08 -11.76 -7.73
C THR A 147 -2.66 -11.34 -9.06
N ALA A 148 -3.82 -10.69 -9.04
CA ALA A 148 -4.39 -10.02 -10.21
C ALA A 148 -4.12 -8.52 -10.13
N PHE A 149 -3.73 -7.93 -11.26
CA PHE A 149 -3.48 -6.51 -11.37
C PHE A 149 -4.34 -5.89 -12.48
N PHE A 150 -5.29 -5.04 -12.08
CA PHE A 150 -6.09 -4.24 -13.01
C PHE A 150 -5.24 -3.07 -13.50
N CYS A 151 -4.90 -3.09 -14.77
CA CYS A 151 -3.98 -2.14 -15.38
C CYS A 151 -4.61 -0.77 -15.55
N GLY A 152 -3.85 0.29 -15.24
CA GLY A 152 -4.16 1.68 -15.57
C GLY A 152 -3.39 2.14 -16.80
N THR A 153 -3.52 3.42 -17.15
CA THR A 153 -2.83 4.01 -18.30
C THR A 153 -1.32 3.94 -18.14
N ASP A 154 -0.78 4.45 -17.04
CA ASP A 154 0.67 4.47 -16.79
C ASP A 154 1.17 3.16 -16.19
N LYS A 155 0.36 2.55 -15.32
CA LYS A 155 0.62 1.26 -14.69
C LYS A 155 0.01 0.13 -15.50
N ASN A 156 0.56 -0.06 -16.70
CA ASN A 156 0.16 -1.08 -17.68
C ASN A 156 0.92 -2.40 -17.47
N PRO A 157 0.66 -3.48 -18.24
CA PRO A 157 1.36 -4.75 -18.09
C PRO A 157 2.88 -4.65 -18.25
N ARG A 158 3.38 -3.79 -19.16
CA ARG A 158 4.83 -3.55 -19.35
C ARG A 158 5.45 -3.00 -18.05
N TRP A 159 4.83 -1.97 -17.46
CA TRP A 159 5.29 -1.41 -16.19
C TRP A 159 5.31 -2.49 -15.09
N PHE A 160 4.23 -3.27 -14.95
CA PHE A 160 4.13 -4.34 -13.95
C PHE A 160 5.25 -5.37 -14.11
N CYS A 161 5.46 -5.86 -15.32
CA CYS A 161 6.51 -6.85 -15.62
C CYS A 161 7.92 -6.28 -15.41
N SER A 162 8.17 -5.02 -15.84
CA SER A 162 9.45 -4.35 -15.62
C SER A 162 9.77 -4.21 -14.13
N LEU A 163 8.75 -3.86 -13.33
CA LEU A 163 8.87 -3.74 -11.87
C LEU A 163 9.27 -5.08 -11.24
N LEU A 164 8.59 -6.17 -11.60
CA LEU A 164 8.90 -7.51 -11.07
C LEU A 164 10.30 -7.97 -11.46
N ALA A 165 10.68 -7.82 -12.74
CA ALA A 165 11.97 -8.24 -13.26
C ALA A 165 13.12 -7.51 -12.55
N SER A 166 13.01 -6.19 -12.35
CA SER A 166 14.04 -5.37 -11.71
C SER A 166 14.23 -5.64 -10.20
N HIS A 167 13.24 -6.28 -9.55
CA HIS A 167 13.28 -6.58 -8.12
C HIS A 167 13.40 -8.08 -7.79
N GLY A 168 13.90 -8.89 -8.74
CA GLY A 168 14.21 -10.30 -8.50
C GLY A 168 12.98 -11.22 -8.40
N LEU A 169 11.84 -10.80 -8.97
CA LEU A 169 10.61 -11.57 -9.07
C LEU A 169 10.43 -12.18 -10.48
N ASP A 170 11.50 -12.39 -11.21
CA ASP A 170 11.46 -12.94 -12.57
C ASP A 170 11.03 -14.42 -12.63
N HIS A 171 10.99 -15.10 -11.48
CA HIS A 171 10.51 -16.47 -11.36
C HIS A 171 8.98 -16.60 -11.35
N VAL A 172 8.25 -15.50 -11.33
CA VAL A 172 6.79 -15.44 -11.34
C VAL A 172 6.27 -15.72 -12.75
N ASP A 173 5.25 -16.56 -12.87
CA ASP A 173 4.56 -16.80 -14.14
C ASP A 173 3.51 -15.72 -14.35
N VAL A 174 3.60 -14.98 -15.46
CA VAL A 174 2.68 -13.88 -15.77
C VAL A 174 1.80 -14.24 -16.97
N THR A 175 0.50 -14.04 -16.82
CA THR A 175 -0.48 -14.12 -17.90
C THR A 175 -1.13 -12.74 -18.07
N VAL A 176 -1.04 -12.17 -19.27
CA VAL A 176 -1.70 -10.92 -19.63
C VAL A 176 -2.89 -11.25 -20.52
N GLY A 177 -4.07 -10.81 -20.10
CA GLY A 177 -5.29 -10.89 -20.90
C GLY A 177 -5.64 -9.53 -21.46
N GLU A 178 -5.70 -9.44 -22.79
CA GLU A 178 -6.05 -8.23 -23.52
C GLU A 178 -7.41 -8.45 -24.18
N ARG A 179 -8.34 -7.47 -24.05
CA ARG A 179 -9.65 -7.46 -24.72
C ARG A 179 -10.43 -8.79 -24.55
N LEU A 180 -10.49 -9.31 -23.32
CA LEU A 180 -10.85 -10.69 -22.98
C LEU A 180 -12.17 -11.21 -23.56
N SER A 181 -13.13 -10.34 -23.86
CA SER A 181 -14.43 -10.75 -24.42
C SER A 181 -14.65 -10.26 -25.84
N TYR A 182 -13.66 -9.70 -26.47
CA TYR A 182 -13.77 -9.21 -27.84
C TYR A 182 -13.23 -10.25 -28.83
N ALA A 183 -13.62 -10.14 -30.11
CA ALA A 183 -13.20 -11.06 -31.16
C ALA A 183 -11.67 -11.08 -31.36
N ASP A 184 -11.00 -10.01 -31.02
CA ASP A 184 -9.56 -9.82 -31.08
C ASP A 184 -8.87 -10.05 -29.70
N LYS A 185 -9.50 -10.87 -28.84
CA LYS A 185 -8.91 -11.31 -27.56
C LYS A 185 -7.50 -11.87 -27.77
N LYS A 186 -6.58 -11.45 -26.91
CA LYS A 186 -5.22 -11.96 -26.89
C LYS A 186 -4.80 -12.37 -25.49
N ILE A 187 -4.16 -13.53 -25.36
CA ILE A 187 -3.56 -14.03 -24.13
C ILE A 187 -2.07 -14.20 -24.35
N THR A 188 -1.28 -13.49 -23.57
CA THR A 188 0.18 -13.56 -23.62
C THR A 188 0.69 -14.11 -22.28
N ARG A 189 1.60 -15.11 -22.34
CA ARG A 189 2.21 -15.72 -21.16
C ARG A 189 3.71 -15.64 -21.25
N GLY A 190 4.38 -15.48 -20.10
CA GLY A 190 5.84 -15.47 -20.03
C GLY A 190 6.35 -15.05 -18.67
N ARG A 191 7.66 -14.93 -18.57
CA ARG A 191 8.34 -14.37 -17.38
C ARG A 191 8.30 -12.85 -17.43
N PRO A 192 8.38 -12.16 -16.27
CA PRO A 192 8.43 -10.70 -16.22
C PRO A 192 9.44 -10.08 -17.18
N SER A 193 10.68 -10.58 -17.24
CA SER A 193 11.72 -10.07 -18.14
C SER A 193 11.38 -10.21 -19.62
N GLU A 194 10.68 -11.29 -20.01
CA GLU A 194 10.25 -11.52 -21.39
C GLU A 194 9.14 -10.55 -21.82
N LEU A 195 8.24 -10.23 -20.89
CA LEU A 195 7.07 -9.39 -21.15
C LEU A 195 7.34 -7.89 -20.96
N ALA A 196 8.38 -7.52 -20.22
CA ALA A 196 8.73 -6.13 -19.92
C ALA A 196 9.03 -5.27 -21.17
N GLY A 197 9.44 -5.89 -22.28
CA GLY A 197 9.72 -5.22 -23.56
C GLY A 197 8.53 -5.13 -24.51
N MET A 198 7.37 -5.76 -24.17
CA MET A 198 6.23 -5.87 -25.07
C MET A 198 5.23 -4.72 -24.89
N ASP A 199 4.48 -4.44 -25.95
CA ASP A 199 3.34 -3.51 -25.93
C ASP A 199 2.03 -4.29 -25.77
N PHE A 200 1.11 -3.70 -25.00
CA PHE A 200 -0.17 -4.30 -24.64
C PHE A 200 -1.32 -3.30 -24.86
N ASP A 201 -2.51 -3.83 -25.15
CA ASP A 201 -3.71 -3.01 -25.27
C ASP A 201 -4.09 -2.36 -23.93
N GLY A 202 -4.70 -1.17 -23.98
CA GLY A 202 -5.17 -0.45 -22.79
C GLY A 202 -6.27 -1.19 -22.00
N LEU A 203 -7.01 -2.12 -22.65
CA LEU A 203 -7.99 -2.99 -22.01
C LEU A 203 -7.32 -4.32 -21.59
N SER A 204 -6.41 -4.24 -20.65
CA SER A 204 -5.66 -5.40 -20.17
C SER A 204 -5.79 -5.62 -18.66
N ILE A 205 -5.62 -6.88 -18.27
CA ILE A 205 -5.49 -7.33 -16.89
C ILE A 205 -4.36 -8.34 -16.80
N VAL A 206 -3.62 -8.32 -15.70
CA VAL A 206 -2.50 -9.24 -15.46
C VAL A 206 -2.88 -10.22 -14.35
N LEU A 207 -2.52 -11.48 -14.54
CA LEU A 207 -2.52 -12.51 -13.49
C LEU A 207 -1.07 -12.98 -13.29
N ALA A 208 -0.56 -12.80 -12.09
CA ALA A 208 0.77 -13.24 -11.69
C ALA A 208 0.64 -14.45 -10.75
N VAL A 209 1.27 -15.58 -11.11
CA VAL A 209 1.32 -16.79 -10.30
C VAL A 209 2.74 -16.98 -9.79
N ASN A 210 2.93 -16.82 -8.49
CA ASN A 210 4.21 -17.04 -7.84
C ASN A 210 4.28 -18.50 -7.33
N PRO A 211 5.14 -19.35 -7.91
CA PRO A 211 5.26 -20.74 -7.49
C PRO A 211 5.88 -20.89 -6.09
N ASN A 212 6.63 -19.88 -5.62
CA ASN A 212 7.37 -19.90 -4.35
C ASN A 212 7.12 -18.62 -3.55
N PRO A 213 5.90 -18.39 -3.04
CA PRO A 213 5.61 -17.18 -2.28
C PRO A 213 6.41 -17.15 -0.98
N SER A 214 6.96 -15.98 -0.68
CA SER A 214 7.66 -15.74 0.58
C SER A 214 6.69 -15.83 1.76
N PRO A 215 7.11 -16.43 2.88
CA PRO A 215 6.27 -16.48 4.06
C PRO A 215 6.01 -15.07 4.62
N GLU A 216 4.88 -14.91 5.29
CA GLU A 216 4.62 -13.68 6.05
C GLU A 216 5.72 -13.49 7.11
N PRO A 217 6.35 -12.31 7.17
CA PRO A 217 7.39 -12.05 8.14
C PRO A 217 6.81 -11.97 9.55
N LYS A 218 7.60 -12.37 10.54
CA LYS A 218 7.28 -12.12 11.94
C LYS A 218 7.36 -10.62 12.20
N LEU A 219 6.31 -10.02 12.76
CA LEU A 219 6.25 -8.56 13.04
C LEU A 219 7.39 -8.04 13.91
N LEU A 220 7.92 -8.89 14.79
CA LEU A 220 9.04 -8.59 15.65
C LEU A 220 10.12 -9.64 15.44
N PRO A 221 11.03 -9.44 14.46
CA PRO A 221 12.14 -10.38 14.26
C PRO A 221 13.09 -10.36 15.44
N ARG A 222 13.65 -11.52 15.77
CA ARG A 222 14.64 -11.67 16.85
C ARG A 222 15.99 -11.13 16.43
N ASP A 223 16.89 -10.90 17.38
CA ASP A 223 18.24 -10.46 17.10
C ASP A 223 19.01 -11.45 16.21
N GLU A 224 18.73 -12.76 16.32
CA GLU A 224 19.35 -13.85 15.54
C GLU A 224 18.85 -13.90 14.07
N ASP A 225 17.72 -13.28 13.78
CA ASP A 225 17.18 -13.22 12.42
C ASP A 225 17.95 -12.22 11.54
N PHE A 226 18.71 -11.29 12.14
CA PHE A 226 19.49 -10.29 11.42
C PHE A 226 20.89 -10.80 11.05
N ILE A 227 21.40 -10.30 9.93
CA ILE A 227 22.85 -10.38 9.63
C ILE A 227 23.54 -9.38 10.56
N ARG A 228 24.60 -9.82 11.21
CA ARG A 228 25.27 -9.06 12.27
C ARG A 228 26.77 -9.03 12.02
N THR A 229 27.37 -7.87 12.27
CA THR A 229 28.81 -7.65 12.32
C THR A 229 29.21 -7.01 13.64
N LYS A 230 30.22 -6.14 13.63
CA LYS A 230 30.58 -5.27 14.76
C LYS A 230 29.71 -4.03 14.88
N VAL A 231 28.88 -3.74 13.85
CA VAL A 231 27.96 -2.61 13.86
C VAL A 231 26.94 -2.75 15.00
N PRO A 232 26.77 -1.73 15.85
CA PRO A 232 25.79 -1.76 16.93
C PRO A 232 24.37 -1.98 16.38
N MET A 233 23.60 -2.80 17.08
CA MET A 233 22.21 -3.09 16.74
C MET A 233 21.30 -2.80 17.94
N THR A 234 20.17 -2.17 17.70
CA THR A 234 19.09 -2.05 18.69
C THR A 234 18.52 -3.44 18.98
N ARG A 235 18.70 -3.90 20.24
CA ARG A 235 18.28 -5.23 20.69
C ARG A 235 16.76 -5.40 20.67
N GLU A 236 16.29 -6.64 20.56
CA GLU A 236 14.87 -6.97 20.35
C GLU A 236 13.95 -6.36 21.42
N GLU A 237 14.35 -6.35 22.70
CA GLU A 237 13.54 -5.79 23.79
C GLU A 237 13.44 -4.25 23.69
N VAL A 238 14.56 -3.60 23.36
CA VAL A 238 14.60 -2.15 23.14
C VAL A 238 13.86 -1.80 21.84
N ARG A 239 14.05 -2.58 20.78
CA ARG A 239 13.37 -2.43 19.50
C ARG A 239 11.84 -2.51 19.67
N ALA A 240 11.35 -3.51 20.42
CA ALA A 240 9.93 -3.64 20.74
C ALA A 240 9.38 -2.40 21.47
N ALA A 241 10.13 -1.88 22.45
CA ALA A 241 9.74 -0.67 23.17
C ALA A 241 9.75 0.57 22.27
N VAL A 242 10.75 0.72 21.39
CA VAL A 242 10.82 1.82 20.39
C VAL A 242 9.60 1.78 19.46
N LEU A 243 9.27 0.62 18.89
CA LEU A 243 8.11 0.47 17.99
C LEU A 243 6.80 0.77 18.71
N ALA A 244 6.65 0.35 19.97
CA ALA A 244 5.50 0.68 20.79
C ALA A 244 5.37 2.20 21.05
N LYS A 245 6.49 2.91 21.26
CA LYS A 245 6.51 4.37 21.45
C LYS A 245 6.29 5.14 20.16
N LEU A 246 6.70 4.59 19.02
CA LEU A 246 6.37 5.14 17.71
C LEU A 246 4.87 5.07 17.43
N GLY A 247 4.22 3.93 17.70
CA GLY A 247 2.78 3.78 17.44
C GLY A 247 2.46 3.79 15.94
N LEU A 248 3.28 3.12 15.13
CA LEU A 248 3.16 3.07 13.67
C LEU A 248 1.83 2.46 13.21
N ALA A 249 1.27 3.03 12.14
CA ALA A 249 0.14 2.52 11.38
C ALA A 249 0.61 1.95 10.02
N GLU A 250 -0.29 1.28 9.30
CA GLU A 250 0.06 0.66 8.01
C GLU A 250 0.51 1.67 6.94
N ASP A 251 0.02 2.89 7.00
CA ASP A 251 0.30 4.00 6.07
C ASP A 251 1.37 4.98 6.57
N SER A 252 2.06 4.66 7.67
CA SER A 252 3.07 5.55 8.26
C SER A 252 4.28 5.75 7.35
N VAL A 253 4.78 6.98 7.31
CA VAL A 253 6.06 7.35 6.72
C VAL A 253 7.06 7.58 7.85
N LEU A 254 8.02 6.66 7.99
CA LEU A 254 9.04 6.71 9.04
C LEU A 254 10.37 7.22 8.48
N TRP A 255 10.98 8.18 9.18
CA TRP A 255 12.41 8.44 9.07
C TRP A 255 13.16 7.70 10.18
N ASP A 256 14.08 6.80 9.81
CA ASP A 256 14.98 6.11 10.74
C ASP A 256 16.37 6.73 10.64
N ILE A 257 16.73 7.59 11.58
CA ILE A 257 17.95 8.38 11.58
C ILE A 257 19.05 7.68 12.39
N GLY A 258 20.16 7.35 11.72
CA GLY A 258 21.21 6.52 12.28
C GLY A 258 20.77 5.06 12.36
N ALA A 259 20.34 4.53 11.23
CA ALA A 259 19.66 3.24 11.13
C ALA A 259 20.58 2.05 11.53
N GLY A 260 21.89 2.20 11.41
CA GLY A 260 22.87 1.19 11.81
C GLY A 260 22.70 -0.12 11.03
N THR A 261 22.34 -1.19 11.70
CA THR A 261 22.05 -2.49 11.05
C THR A 261 20.69 -2.54 10.35
N GLY A 262 19.89 -1.48 10.41
CA GLY A 262 18.52 -1.44 9.89
C GLY A 262 17.49 -2.18 10.74
N SER A 263 17.81 -2.49 11.99
CA SER A 263 16.91 -3.33 12.81
C SER A 263 15.57 -2.67 13.14
N ILE A 264 15.53 -1.34 13.28
CA ILE A 264 14.29 -0.56 13.44
C ILE A 264 13.62 -0.41 12.08
N SER A 265 14.36 -0.04 11.03
CA SER A 265 13.84 0.08 9.66
C SER A 265 13.12 -1.18 9.19
N VAL A 266 13.75 -2.35 9.38
CA VAL A 266 13.19 -3.67 9.04
C VAL A 266 11.88 -3.94 9.80
N ALA A 267 11.89 -3.77 11.12
CA ALA A 267 10.71 -4.06 11.94
C ALA A 267 9.58 -3.04 11.69
N ALA A 268 9.91 -1.77 11.45
CA ALA A 268 8.95 -0.74 11.10
C ALA A 268 8.32 -0.99 9.71
N ALA A 269 9.11 -1.39 8.72
CA ALA A 269 8.62 -1.68 7.37
C ALA A 269 7.61 -2.84 7.33
N MET A 270 7.72 -3.80 8.26
CA MET A 270 6.74 -4.88 8.41
C MET A 270 5.40 -4.39 8.96
N ILE A 271 5.39 -3.27 9.68
CA ILE A 271 4.17 -2.62 10.18
C ILE A 271 3.61 -1.69 9.11
N CYS A 272 4.46 -0.83 8.53
CA CYS A 272 4.09 0.20 7.54
C CYS A 272 3.87 -0.40 6.14
N ARG A 273 2.98 -1.37 6.00
CA ARG A 273 2.80 -2.16 4.75
C ARG A 273 2.31 -1.34 3.57
N GLU A 274 1.63 -0.25 3.81
CA GLU A 274 1.13 0.71 2.81
C GLU A 274 1.89 2.04 2.86
N GLY A 275 2.78 2.18 3.84
CA GLY A 275 3.65 3.33 4.05
C GLY A 275 5.09 3.06 3.60
N GLU A 276 6.00 3.92 4.05
CA GLU A 276 7.39 3.93 3.62
C GLU A 276 8.32 4.11 4.82
N VAL A 277 9.52 3.53 4.75
CA VAL A 277 10.61 3.74 5.70
C VAL A 277 11.80 4.34 4.96
N HIS A 278 12.25 5.51 5.38
CA HIS A 278 13.44 6.18 4.88
C HIS A 278 14.54 6.06 5.93
N ALA A 279 15.48 5.17 5.68
CA ALA A 279 16.59 4.89 6.58
C ALA A 279 17.83 5.70 6.18
N VAL A 280 18.36 6.46 7.12
CA VAL A 280 19.52 7.36 6.89
C VAL A 280 20.70 6.87 7.71
N GLU A 281 21.79 6.54 7.04
CA GLU A 281 23.02 6.07 7.68
C GLU A 281 24.27 6.67 7.00
N ILE A 282 25.17 7.19 7.81
CA ILE A 282 26.41 7.84 7.32
C ILE A 282 27.58 6.86 7.19
N ASN A 283 27.60 5.81 8.02
CA ASN A 283 28.67 4.83 8.04
C ASN A 283 28.52 3.81 6.90
N ASP A 284 29.58 3.62 6.11
CA ASP A 284 29.56 2.72 4.94
C ASP A 284 29.29 1.26 5.29
N GLU A 285 29.92 0.73 6.34
CA GLU A 285 29.73 -0.65 6.77
C GLU A 285 28.30 -0.89 7.27
N ALA A 286 27.76 0.05 8.05
CA ALA A 286 26.42 -0.01 8.57
C ALA A 286 25.38 0.07 7.44
N HIS A 287 25.54 1.00 6.51
CA HIS A 287 24.64 1.15 5.36
C HIS A 287 24.64 -0.11 4.46
N ALA A 288 25.81 -0.70 4.20
CA ALA A 288 25.89 -1.95 3.44
C ALA A 288 25.20 -3.12 4.18
N LEU A 289 25.42 -3.22 5.49
CA LEU A 289 24.79 -4.24 6.32
C LEU A 289 23.25 -4.08 6.40
N GLU A 290 22.79 -2.84 6.48
CA GLU A 290 21.35 -2.54 6.41
C GLU A 290 20.74 -3.00 5.09
N ALA A 291 21.40 -2.72 3.95
CA ALA A 291 20.94 -3.18 2.64
C ALA A 291 20.82 -4.71 2.56
N GLU A 292 21.79 -5.44 3.14
CA GLU A 292 21.74 -6.90 3.24
C GLU A 292 20.57 -7.38 4.10
N ASN A 293 20.28 -6.73 5.22
CA ASN A 293 19.17 -7.05 6.07
C ASN A 293 17.82 -6.76 5.37
N VAL A 294 17.64 -5.57 4.78
CA VAL A 294 16.43 -5.23 4.01
C VAL A 294 16.17 -6.25 2.91
N LYS A 295 17.22 -6.66 2.18
CA LYS A 295 17.14 -7.71 1.15
C LYS A 295 16.77 -9.08 1.75
N LYS A 296 17.40 -9.47 2.87
CA LYS A 296 17.12 -10.75 3.56
C LYS A 296 15.67 -10.87 3.97
N PHE A 297 15.09 -9.79 4.48
CA PHE A 297 13.68 -9.74 4.91
C PHE A 297 12.71 -9.47 3.76
N ARG A 298 13.21 -9.29 2.52
CA ARG A 298 12.41 -9.02 1.31
C ARG A 298 11.43 -7.87 1.53
N LEU A 299 11.97 -6.72 1.94
CA LEU A 299 11.21 -5.49 2.20
C LEU A 299 11.40 -4.53 1.02
N PHE A 300 10.30 -4.14 0.39
CA PHE A 300 10.29 -3.27 -0.78
C PHE A 300 9.88 -1.82 -0.46
N ASN A 301 9.49 -1.56 0.79
CA ASN A 301 9.07 -0.25 1.30
C ASN A 301 10.12 0.44 2.18
N VAL A 302 11.38 0.03 2.07
CA VAL A 302 12.53 0.68 2.72
C VAL A 302 13.41 1.33 1.67
N THR A 303 13.61 2.63 1.79
CA THR A 303 14.55 3.39 0.96
C THR A 303 15.77 3.75 1.80
N LEU A 304 16.94 3.33 1.33
CA LEU A 304 18.21 3.55 2.03
C LEU A 304 18.87 4.84 1.53
N HIS A 305 19.26 5.70 2.46
CA HIS A 305 19.91 6.97 2.18
C HIS A 305 21.28 7.01 2.86
N LYS A 306 22.33 7.00 2.05
CA LYS A 306 23.69 7.17 2.55
C LYS A 306 24.02 8.65 2.70
N GLY A 307 24.41 9.08 3.89
CA GLY A 307 24.81 10.46 4.14
C GLY A 307 24.50 10.98 5.53
N GLY A 308 24.85 12.25 5.76
CA GLY A 308 24.51 12.97 6.99
C GLY A 308 23.00 13.17 7.11
N ALA A 309 22.50 13.12 8.34
CA ALA A 309 21.06 13.19 8.59
C ALA A 309 20.48 14.54 8.11
N LEU A 310 21.08 15.66 8.49
CA LEU A 310 20.59 17.01 8.14
C LEU A 310 20.62 17.29 6.63
N GLU A 311 21.61 16.76 5.91
CA GLU A 311 21.70 16.91 4.46
C GLU A 311 20.63 16.09 3.71
N THR A 312 20.22 14.98 4.32
CA THR A 312 19.31 14.00 3.71
C THR A 312 17.85 14.34 3.94
N ILE A 313 17.48 14.71 5.19
CA ILE A 313 16.06 14.87 5.58
C ILE A 313 15.33 15.93 4.78
N GLY A 314 16.01 16.96 4.28
CA GLY A 314 15.41 18.01 3.43
C GLY A 314 14.92 17.51 2.06
N LYS A 315 15.30 16.30 1.65
CA LYS A 315 14.94 15.67 0.36
C LYS A 315 13.91 14.54 0.53
N LEU A 316 13.60 14.17 1.78
CA LEU A 316 12.68 13.08 2.07
C LEU A 316 11.21 13.54 2.01
N PRO A 317 10.27 12.64 1.75
CA PRO A 317 8.86 12.94 1.89
C PRO A 317 8.54 13.30 3.34
N ARG A 318 7.47 14.10 3.55
CA ARG A 318 7.02 14.49 4.89
C ARG A 318 6.82 13.25 5.77
N PRO A 319 7.48 13.16 6.94
CA PRO A 319 7.30 12.04 7.83
C PRO A 319 5.98 12.13 8.60
N THR A 320 5.47 11.00 9.04
CA THR A 320 4.49 10.88 10.12
C THR A 320 5.18 10.52 11.43
N HIS A 321 6.34 9.84 11.34
CA HIS A 321 7.12 9.37 12.48
C HIS A 321 8.61 9.57 12.22
N ILE A 322 9.36 9.88 13.27
CA ILE A 322 10.82 9.99 13.23
C ILE A 322 11.39 9.18 14.39
N PHE A 323 12.30 8.28 14.08
CA PHE A 323 13.15 7.62 15.07
C PHE A 323 14.58 8.10 14.95
N VAL A 324 15.22 8.39 16.09
CA VAL A 324 16.64 8.75 16.13
C VAL A 324 17.38 7.75 17.01
N GLY A 325 18.13 6.83 16.34
CA GLY A 325 18.94 5.81 16.98
C GLY A 325 20.41 6.23 17.17
N GLY A 326 20.91 7.10 16.26
CA GLY A 326 22.25 7.65 16.28
C GLY A 326 22.30 8.96 15.50
N SER A 327 22.71 10.05 16.14
CA SER A 327 22.73 11.40 15.53
C SER A 327 24.02 12.16 15.78
N GLY A 328 24.97 11.56 16.51
CA GLY A 328 26.21 12.23 16.85
C GLY A 328 25.99 13.59 17.54
N SER A 329 26.48 14.67 16.94
CA SER A 329 26.31 16.04 17.43
C SER A 329 25.07 16.75 16.87
N GLU A 330 24.37 16.17 15.88
CA GLU A 330 23.29 16.82 15.11
C GLU A 330 21.93 16.72 15.80
N LEU A 331 21.79 15.98 16.92
CA LEU A 331 20.50 15.75 17.58
C LEU A 331 19.70 17.02 17.87
N PRO A 332 20.30 18.14 18.39
CA PRO A 332 19.51 19.36 18.65
C PRO A 332 18.88 19.91 17.38
N GLU A 333 19.62 19.97 16.28
CA GLU A 333 19.14 20.52 15.02
C GLU A 333 18.12 19.59 14.33
N LEU A 334 18.32 18.27 14.42
CA LEU A 334 17.36 17.28 13.96
C LEU A 334 16.01 17.41 14.69
N LEU A 335 16.04 17.58 16.00
CA LEU A 335 14.82 17.78 16.79
C LEU A 335 14.15 19.12 16.50
N ALA A 336 14.93 20.19 16.25
CA ALA A 336 14.40 21.47 15.81
C ALA A 336 13.65 21.34 14.46
N ARG A 337 14.24 20.62 13.50
CA ARG A 337 13.59 20.31 12.21
C ARG A 337 12.34 19.43 12.38
N ALA A 338 12.42 18.41 13.24
CA ALA A 338 11.27 17.56 13.54
C ALA A 338 10.09 18.35 14.12
N ALA A 339 10.37 19.38 14.94
CA ALA A 339 9.35 20.23 15.56
C ALA A 339 8.54 21.05 14.54
N GLU A 340 9.06 21.27 13.31
CA GLU A 340 8.36 22.01 12.24
C GLU A 340 7.18 21.20 11.65
N PHE A 341 7.18 19.88 11.81
CA PHE A 341 6.15 18.99 11.26
C PHE A 341 5.03 18.72 12.26
N GLU A 342 3.96 19.49 12.22
CA GLU A 342 2.80 19.30 13.10
C GLU A 342 2.28 17.86 13.10
N GLY A 343 2.11 17.28 14.29
CA GLY A 343 1.56 15.95 14.50
C GLY A 343 2.55 14.80 14.35
N VAL A 344 3.81 15.06 13.96
CA VAL A 344 4.83 14.02 13.81
C VAL A 344 5.23 13.47 15.17
N ARG A 345 5.19 12.14 15.30
CA ARG A 345 5.68 11.41 16.48
C ARG A 345 7.19 11.23 16.39
N VAL A 346 7.91 11.70 17.41
CA VAL A 346 9.37 11.60 17.50
C VAL A 346 9.76 10.66 18.63
N VAL A 347 10.65 9.71 18.36
CA VAL A 347 11.22 8.80 19.35
C VAL A 347 12.74 8.85 19.27
N VAL A 348 13.39 9.02 20.40
CA VAL A 348 14.87 9.05 20.52
C VAL A 348 15.33 7.97 21.47
N SER A 349 16.27 7.13 21.04
CA SER A 349 16.99 6.21 21.94
C SER A 349 18.30 6.83 22.43
N ALA A 350 18.57 6.76 23.72
CA ALA A 350 19.73 7.35 24.35
C ALA A 350 20.49 6.33 25.21
N VAL A 351 21.73 6.09 24.87
CA VAL A 351 22.67 5.27 25.64
C VAL A 351 23.67 6.16 26.42
N THR A 352 23.94 7.37 25.89
CA THR A 352 24.87 8.31 26.53
C THR A 352 24.14 9.38 27.33
N LEU A 353 24.77 9.87 28.40
CA LEU A 353 24.23 10.99 29.20
C LEU A 353 24.07 12.28 28.38
N LYS A 354 24.91 12.49 27.36
CA LYS A 354 24.79 13.64 26.47
C LYS A 354 23.49 13.58 25.68
N THR A 355 23.20 12.46 25.03
CA THR A 355 21.96 12.25 24.26
C THR A 355 20.74 12.31 25.17
N PHE A 356 20.83 11.69 26.36
CA PHE A 356 19.76 11.73 27.38
C PHE A 356 19.38 13.17 27.72
N ARG A 357 20.36 14.02 28.07
CA ARG A 357 20.13 15.42 28.45
C ARG A 357 19.50 16.21 27.31
N ILE A 358 20.01 16.07 26.09
CA ILE A 358 19.49 16.80 24.92
C ILE A 358 18.03 16.38 24.64
N ALA A 359 17.77 15.09 24.54
CA ALA A 359 16.43 14.58 24.26
C ALA A 359 15.41 14.99 25.35
N SER A 360 15.79 14.85 26.63
CA SER A 360 14.93 15.23 27.75
C SER A 360 14.55 16.72 27.73
N VAL A 361 15.51 17.62 27.47
CA VAL A 361 15.27 19.07 27.48
C VAL A 361 14.44 19.48 26.25
N ILE A 362 14.79 19.02 25.06
CA ILE A 362 14.12 19.49 23.83
C ILE A 362 12.73 18.87 23.69
N LEU A 363 12.59 17.55 23.85
CA LEU A 363 11.29 16.88 23.70
C LEU A 363 10.33 17.20 24.85
N GLY A 364 10.86 17.55 26.05
CA GLY A 364 10.08 18.04 27.18
C GLY A 364 9.73 19.54 27.10
N GLY A 365 10.20 20.25 26.07
CA GLY A 365 9.97 21.67 25.86
C GLY A 365 8.65 21.99 25.15
N GLU A 366 8.40 23.29 24.94
CA GLU A 366 7.11 23.80 24.44
C GLU A 366 6.81 23.44 22.97
N THR A 367 7.83 23.13 22.17
CA THR A 367 7.68 22.76 20.75
C THR A 367 7.11 21.35 20.53
N PHE A 368 7.04 20.57 21.61
CA PHE A 368 6.49 19.21 21.62
C PHE A 368 5.35 19.08 22.62
N ARG A 369 4.56 18.03 22.51
CA ARG A 369 3.50 17.61 23.44
C ARG A 369 3.56 16.10 23.65
N ASP A 370 2.82 15.60 24.61
CA ASP A 370 2.73 14.16 24.91
C ASP A 370 4.12 13.54 25.19
N PHE A 371 4.98 14.33 25.89
CA PHE A 371 6.32 13.88 26.27
C PHE A 371 6.23 12.70 27.24
N ASP A 372 6.99 11.66 26.92
CA ASP A 372 7.12 10.50 27.77
C ASP A 372 8.56 9.96 27.70
N ALA A 373 9.06 9.44 28.81
CA ALA A 373 10.40 8.89 28.90
C ALA A 373 10.40 7.60 29.72
N VAL A 374 11.02 6.56 29.17
CA VAL A 374 11.19 5.26 29.85
C VAL A 374 12.63 4.81 29.78
N GLN A 375 13.10 4.10 30.80
CA GLN A 375 14.40 3.42 30.77
C GLN A 375 14.19 1.91 30.73
N ILE A 376 14.82 1.26 29.75
CA ILE A 376 14.79 -0.19 29.59
C ILE A 376 16.10 -0.79 30.13
N ASN A 377 15.96 -1.68 31.08
CA ASN A 377 17.06 -2.47 31.64
C ASN A 377 16.85 -3.93 31.25
N VAL A 378 17.78 -4.50 30.51
CA VAL A 378 17.69 -5.87 30.01
C VAL A 378 18.80 -6.71 30.64
N SER A 379 18.45 -7.88 31.15
CA SER A 379 19.41 -8.91 31.53
C SER A 379 19.06 -10.19 30.79
N LYS A 380 20.05 -10.78 30.13
CA LYS A 380 19.88 -12.04 29.38
C LYS A 380 20.63 -13.19 30.10
N MET A 381 19.99 -14.33 30.09
CA MET A 381 20.63 -15.55 30.59
C MET A 381 21.79 -15.96 29.68
N LYS A 382 22.93 -16.25 30.26
CA LYS A 382 24.11 -16.75 29.58
C LYS A 382 24.62 -18.01 30.30
N LYS A 383 24.92 -19.06 29.55
CA LYS A 383 25.58 -20.23 30.08
C LYS A 383 27.05 -19.92 30.38
N LEU A 384 27.51 -20.28 31.58
CA LEU A 384 28.88 -20.16 32.03
C LEU A 384 29.31 -21.52 32.60
N GLY A 385 29.86 -22.40 31.75
CA GLY A 385 30.09 -23.81 32.10
C GLY A 385 28.78 -24.55 32.34
N GLU A 386 28.63 -25.16 33.52
CA GLU A 386 27.42 -25.86 33.94
C GLU A 386 26.38 -24.94 34.60
N SER A 387 26.73 -23.68 34.85
CA SER A 387 25.86 -22.69 35.50
C SER A 387 25.20 -21.74 34.51
N GLU A 388 24.09 -21.15 34.91
CA GLU A 388 23.34 -20.11 34.15
C GLU A 388 23.37 -18.81 34.95
N VAL A 389 23.78 -17.72 34.31
CA VAL A 389 23.86 -16.39 34.92
C VAL A 389 23.09 -15.36 34.15
N MET A 390 22.51 -14.42 34.86
CA MET A 390 21.89 -13.23 34.23
C MET A 390 22.95 -12.15 33.96
N THR A 391 23.17 -11.82 32.70
CA THR A 391 24.14 -10.81 32.30
C THR A 391 23.39 -9.53 31.89
N ALA A 392 23.65 -8.44 32.63
CA ALA A 392 23.05 -7.13 32.35
C ALA A 392 23.61 -6.54 31.04
N GLN A 393 22.75 -5.88 30.30
CA GLN A 393 23.10 -5.03 29.17
C GLN A 393 23.09 -3.56 29.61
N ASN A 394 23.70 -2.68 28.80
CA ASN A 394 23.64 -1.25 29.05
C ASN A 394 22.19 -0.77 29.04
N PRO A 395 21.75 0.01 30.04
CA PRO A 395 20.44 0.65 30.03
C PRO A 395 20.27 1.55 28.81
N VAL A 396 19.06 1.56 28.25
CA VAL A 396 18.68 2.46 27.16
C VAL A 396 17.49 3.29 27.60
N ALA A 397 17.63 4.61 27.56
CA ALA A 397 16.49 5.50 27.73
C ALA A 397 15.81 5.74 26.38
N ILE A 398 14.48 5.74 26.38
CA ILE A 398 13.66 6.01 25.20
C ILE A 398 12.79 7.20 25.55
N PHE A 399 12.93 8.26 24.77
CA PHE A 399 12.14 9.48 24.85
C PHE A 399 11.17 9.52 23.68
N SER A 400 9.96 9.97 23.91
CA SER A 400 8.97 10.14 22.87
C SER A 400 8.13 11.37 23.08
N ALA A 401 7.79 12.07 21.99
CA ALA A 401 6.94 13.25 22.01
C ALA A 401 6.29 13.46 20.63
N THR A 402 5.30 14.33 20.56
CA THR A 402 4.61 14.70 19.32
C THR A 402 4.88 16.18 19.03
N ALA A 403 5.35 16.47 17.82
CA ALA A 403 5.65 17.83 17.39
C ALA A 403 4.36 18.69 17.30
N ARG A 404 4.43 19.95 17.75
CA ARG A 404 3.30 20.90 17.69
C ARG A 404 3.19 21.61 16.33
N GLY A 405 4.23 21.57 15.50
CA GLY A 405 4.36 22.36 14.29
C GLY A 405 5.03 23.73 14.56
N ALA A 406 5.38 24.42 13.49
CA ALA A 406 5.89 25.78 13.58
C ALA A 406 4.85 26.66 14.30
N LEU A 407 5.27 27.35 15.35
CA LEU A 407 4.44 28.37 15.98
C LEU A 407 4.10 29.38 14.87
N ARG A 408 2.83 29.48 14.50
CA ARG A 408 2.37 30.60 13.68
C ARG A 408 2.52 31.83 14.57
N GLU A 409 3.48 32.69 14.22
CA GLU A 409 3.52 34.03 14.78
C GLU A 409 2.16 34.68 14.51
N GLY A 410 1.41 34.94 15.57
CA GLY A 410 0.08 35.54 15.55
C GLY A 410 0.10 37.02 15.19
#